data_400f544b5039a5adca661cf76ffd7fe2
#
_entry.id   400f544b5039a5adca661cf76ffd7fe2
#
_cell.length_a   1.000
_cell.length_b   1.000
_cell.length_c   1.000
_cell.angle_alpha   90.00
_cell.angle_beta   90.00
_cell.angle_gamma   90.00
#
_symmetry.space_group_name_H-M   'P 1'
#
loop_
_entity.id
_entity.type
_entity.pdbx_description
1 polymer ?
#
loop_
_entity_poly.entity_id
_entity_poly.type
_entity_poly.pdbx_seq_one_letter_code
_entity_poly.pdbx_strand_id
1 'polypeptide(L)'
;MQGAYGATEKFLSNNPNTIYAFAKAMAEGVVLARRDSAGAKKAIGKYAKSDDPKILDVSYDAYAPYIETNLAVRDQVIRAELGYLDPKEFPQAKNSNSREFFDNSFVENLEKSGFFATIGLGR
;
A
#
# COMPACT_ATOMS: atom_id res chain seq x y z
N MET A 1 7.61 7.56 1.90
CA MET A 1 6.53 6.54 1.69
C MET A 1 5.99 6.12 3.04
N GLN A 2 4.66 6.07 3.23
CA GLN A 2 4.07 5.75 4.55
C GLN A 2 3.93 4.26 4.81
N GLY A 3 4.08 3.42 3.79
CA GLY A 3 4.08 1.97 3.90
C GLY A 3 4.15 1.32 2.54
N ALA A 4 4.79 0.16 2.49
CA ALA A 4 4.81 -0.72 1.32
C ALA A 4 4.86 -2.16 1.78
N TYR A 5 4.37 -3.05 0.94
CA TYR A 5 4.51 -4.48 1.15
C TYR A 5 5.63 -4.98 0.27
N GLY A 6 6.55 -5.75 0.85
CA GLY A 6 7.67 -6.33 0.15
C GLY A 6 7.60 -7.86 0.14
N ALA A 7 8.10 -8.44 -0.94
CA ALA A 7 8.28 -9.88 -1.07
C ALA A 7 9.55 -10.15 -1.88
N THR A 8 10.15 -11.33 -1.70
CA THR A 8 11.27 -11.72 -2.52
C THR A 8 10.83 -12.09 -3.94
N GLU A 9 11.68 -11.88 -4.95
CA GLU A 9 11.39 -12.27 -6.34
C GLU A 9 11.02 -13.75 -6.47
N LYS A 10 11.70 -14.61 -5.69
CA LYS A 10 11.38 -16.03 -5.64
C LYS A 10 9.97 -16.29 -5.12
N PHE A 11 9.51 -15.53 -4.12
CA PHE A 11 8.15 -15.68 -3.62
C PHE A 11 7.12 -15.19 -4.64
N LEU A 12 7.37 -14.04 -5.27
CA LEU A 12 6.50 -13.47 -6.30
C LEU A 12 6.32 -14.44 -7.48
N SER A 13 7.42 -14.99 -8.01
CA SER A 13 7.39 -15.90 -9.16
C SER A 13 6.72 -17.23 -8.85
N ASN A 14 6.89 -17.76 -7.62
CA ASN A 14 6.30 -19.04 -7.24
C ASN A 14 4.86 -18.95 -6.74
N ASN A 15 4.39 -17.74 -6.36
CA ASN A 15 3.08 -17.55 -5.72
C ASN A 15 2.25 -16.42 -6.32
N PRO A 16 2.14 -16.29 -7.66
CA PRO A 16 1.48 -15.14 -8.28
C PRO A 16 0.00 -15.02 -7.87
N ASN A 17 -0.70 -16.14 -7.69
CA ASN A 17 -2.10 -16.14 -7.27
C ASN A 17 -2.26 -15.62 -5.82
N THR A 18 -1.32 -15.93 -4.94
CA THR A 18 -1.33 -15.44 -3.55
C THR A 18 -1.14 -13.93 -3.53
N ILE A 19 -0.19 -13.42 -4.32
CA ILE A 19 0.06 -11.98 -4.42
C ILE A 19 -1.15 -11.25 -5.02
N TYR A 20 -1.75 -11.83 -6.06
CA TYR A 20 -2.96 -11.27 -6.66
C TYR A 20 -4.13 -11.21 -5.68
N ALA A 21 -4.36 -12.29 -4.92
CA ALA A 21 -5.39 -12.33 -3.88
C ALA A 21 -5.10 -11.32 -2.76
N PHE A 22 -3.84 -11.16 -2.36
CA PHE A 22 -3.42 -10.17 -1.39
C PHE A 22 -3.69 -8.74 -1.88
N ALA A 23 -3.32 -8.42 -3.12
CA ALA A 23 -3.57 -7.10 -3.71
C ALA A 23 -5.08 -6.77 -3.78
N LYS A 24 -5.92 -7.77 -4.12
CA LYS A 24 -7.39 -7.65 -4.05
C LYS A 24 -7.89 -7.31 -2.65
N ALA A 25 -7.48 -8.10 -1.66
CA ALA A 25 -7.89 -7.90 -0.28
C ALA A 25 -7.45 -6.53 0.25
N MET A 26 -6.26 -6.07 -0.14
CA MET A 26 -5.77 -4.72 0.21
C MET A 26 -6.64 -3.62 -0.41
N ALA A 27 -6.99 -3.74 -1.69
CA ALA A 27 -7.87 -2.78 -2.35
C ALA A 27 -9.25 -2.72 -1.69
N GLU A 28 -9.85 -3.88 -1.41
CA GLU A 28 -11.12 -3.97 -0.70
C GLU A 28 -11.03 -3.34 0.70
N GLY A 29 -9.94 -3.60 1.43
CA GLY A 29 -9.70 -3.03 2.75
C GLY A 29 -9.60 -1.50 2.73
N VAL A 30 -8.94 -0.94 1.72
CA VAL A 30 -8.85 0.52 1.52
C VAL A 30 -10.24 1.13 1.26
N VAL A 31 -11.04 0.49 0.39
CA VAL A 31 -12.42 0.95 0.12
C VAL A 31 -13.26 0.91 1.38
N LEU A 32 -13.21 -0.21 2.10
CA LEU A 32 -13.97 -0.39 3.34
C LEU A 32 -13.58 0.65 4.39
N ALA A 33 -12.27 0.86 4.59
CA ALA A 33 -11.77 1.85 5.56
C ALA A 33 -12.27 3.27 5.25
N ARG A 34 -12.42 3.63 3.97
CA ARG A 34 -12.93 4.94 3.56
C ARG A 34 -14.45 5.08 3.69
N ARG A 35 -15.20 3.99 3.48
CA ARG A 35 -16.67 4.00 3.49
C ARG A 35 -17.27 3.78 4.87
N ASP A 36 -16.59 3.02 5.71
CA ASP A 36 -17.01 2.66 7.06
C ASP A 36 -15.97 3.13 8.07
N SER A 37 -16.06 4.41 8.43
CA SER A 37 -15.15 5.00 9.43
C SER A 37 -15.30 4.35 10.81
N ALA A 38 -16.51 3.91 11.18
CA ALA A 38 -16.75 3.26 12.46
C ALA A 38 -16.07 1.88 12.51
N GLY A 39 -16.22 1.07 11.46
CA GLY A 39 -15.52 -0.21 11.33
C GLY A 39 -14.01 -0.04 11.27
N ALA A 40 -13.52 0.96 10.53
CA ALA A 40 -12.09 1.27 10.46
C ALA A 40 -11.52 1.65 11.85
N LYS A 41 -12.20 2.53 12.60
CA LYS A 41 -11.80 2.91 13.96
C LYS A 41 -11.80 1.71 14.90
N LYS A 42 -12.81 0.84 14.80
CA LYS A 42 -12.85 -0.42 15.57
C LYS A 42 -11.65 -1.32 15.25
N ALA A 43 -11.28 -1.43 13.98
CA ALA A 43 -10.08 -2.18 13.56
C ALA A 43 -8.80 -1.53 14.12
N ILE A 44 -8.65 -0.21 14.02
CA ILE A 44 -7.53 0.54 14.62
C ILE A 44 -7.44 0.23 16.12
N GLY A 45 -8.56 0.34 16.85
CA GLY A 45 -8.61 0.09 18.28
C GLY A 45 -8.15 -1.31 18.66
N LYS A 46 -8.57 -2.33 17.88
CA LYS A 46 -8.13 -3.72 18.08
C LYS A 46 -6.61 -3.88 18.00
N TYR A 47 -5.98 -3.26 16.99
CA TYR A 47 -4.53 -3.41 16.77
C TYR A 47 -3.69 -2.46 17.64
N ALA A 48 -4.19 -1.24 17.89
CA ALA A 48 -3.57 -0.29 18.80
C ALA A 48 -3.80 -0.62 20.29
N LYS A 49 -4.68 -1.59 20.59
CA LYS A 49 -5.12 -1.95 21.95
C LYS A 49 -5.62 -0.74 22.72
N SER A 50 -6.43 0.08 22.06
CA SER A 50 -7.00 1.31 22.63
C SER A 50 -8.48 1.40 22.29
N ASP A 51 -9.28 1.82 23.27
CA ASP A 51 -10.69 2.13 23.11
C ASP A 51 -11.00 3.63 23.30
N ASP A 52 -9.95 4.46 23.48
CA ASP A 52 -10.07 5.91 23.59
C ASP A 52 -10.56 6.52 22.25
N PRO A 53 -11.78 7.11 22.22
CA PRO A 53 -12.34 7.66 21.00
C PRO A 53 -11.47 8.74 20.37
N LYS A 54 -10.78 9.56 21.16
CA LYS A 54 -9.90 10.64 20.67
C LYS A 54 -8.70 10.07 19.93
N ILE A 55 -8.10 9.00 20.48
CA ILE A 55 -6.98 8.30 19.82
C ILE A 55 -7.44 7.70 18.50
N LEU A 56 -8.62 7.04 18.50
CA LEU A 56 -9.17 6.41 17.30
C LEU A 56 -9.52 7.44 16.22
N ASP A 57 -10.12 8.57 16.61
CA ASP A 57 -10.46 9.65 15.71
C ASP A 57 -9.22 10.26 15.06
N VAL A 58 -8.25 10.67 15.87
CA VAL A 58 -6.98 11.24 15.36
C VAL A 58 -6.24 10.26 14.47
N SER A 59 -6.19 8.98 14.85
CA SER A 59 -5.53 7.95 14.03
C SER A 59 -6.22 7.75 12.69
N TYR A 60 -7.54 7.69 12.67
CA TYR A 60 -8.32 7.55 11.44
C TYR A 60 -8.14 8.78 10.54
N ASP A 61 -8.30 9.98 11.08
CA ASP A 61 -8.24 11.24 10.32
C ASP A 61 -6.83 11.52 9.77
N ALA A 62 -5.79 11.03 10.46
CA ALA A 62 -4.42 11.16 10.00
C ALA A 62 -4.09 10.30 8.78
N TYR A 63 -4.77 9.17 8.58
CA TYR A 63 -4.42 8.21 7.53
C TYR A 63 -5.48 8.04 6.44
N ALA A 64 -6.75 7.95 6.80
CA ALA A 64 -7.82 7.61 5.86
C ALA A 64 -7.89 8.51 4.61
N PRO A 65 -7.70 9.85 4.71
CA PRO A 65 -7.72 10.72 3.54
C PRO A 65 -6.52 10.51 2.59
N TYR A 66 -5.41 9.97 3.10
CA TYR A 66 -4.15 9.84 2.38
C TYR A 66 -3.85 8.44 1.86
N ILE A 67 -4.70 7.45 2.18
CA ILE A 67 -4.51 6.09 1.67
C ILE A 67 -4.68 6.11 0.16
N GLU A 68 -3.64 5.70 -0.57
CA GLU A 68 -3.70 5.56 -2.02
C GLU A 68 -4.72 4.47 -2.42
N THR A 69 -5.59 4.82 -3.36
CA THR A 69 -6.69 3.93 -3.77
C THR A 69 -6.29 2.93 -4.85
N ASN A 70 -5.28 3.27 -5.64
CA ASN A 70 -4.83 2.41 -6.74
C ASN A 70 -3.72 1.44 -6.36
N LEU A 71 -3.20 1.50 -5.13
CA LEU A 71 -2.12 0.67 -4.58
C LEU A 71 -0.81 0.69 -5.40
N ALA A 72 -0.70 1.51 -6.43
CA ALA A 72 0.46 1.55 -7.29
C ALA A 72 1.63 2.30 -6.61
N VAL A 73 2.82 1.74 -6.72
CA VAL A 73 4.04 2.42 -6.30
C VAL A 73 4.43 3.42 -7.38
N ARG A 74 4.70 4.67 -6.98
CA ARG A 74 5.15 5.72 -7.89
C ARG A 74 6.67 5.75 -7.95
N ASP A 75 7.23 5.73 -9.16
CA ASP A 75 8.67 5.75 -9.43
C ASP A 75 9.39 6.89 -8.67
N GLN A 76 8.80 8.10 -8.70
CA GLN A 76 9.37 9.26 -8.00
C GLN A 76 9.50 9.07 -6.48
N VAL A 77 8.62 8.26 -5.86
CA VAL A 77 8.69 7.96 -4.42
C VAL A 77 9.90 7.08 -4.14
N ILE A 78 10.11 6.04 -4.95
CA ILE A 78 11.29 5.17 -4.80
C ILE A 78 12.58 5.95 -5.04
N ARG A 79 12.63 6.83 -6.05
CA ARG A 79 13.80 7.71 -6.28
C ARG A 79 14.09 8.60 -5.08
N ALA A 80 13.07 9.17 -4.47
CA ALA A 80 13.23 9.98 -3.28
C ALA A 80 13.79 9.16 -2.11
N GLU A 81 13.25 7.96 -1.86
CA GLU A 81 13.74 7.07 -0.80
C GLU A 81 15.21 6.67 -1.03
N LEU A 82 15.57 6.28 -2.27
CA LEU A 82 16.97 5.98 -2.63
C LEU A 82 17.88 7.18 -2.38
N GLY A 83 17.40 8.41 -2.59
CA GLY A 83 18.12 9.64 -2.35
C GLY A 83 18.37 9.97 -0.86
N TYR A 84 17.55 9.42 0.05
CA TYR A 84 17.72 9.58 1.50
C TYR A 84 18.68 8.58 2.15
N LEU A 85 19.05 7.51 1.43
CA LEU A 85 19.98 6.51 1.95
C LEU A 85 21.38 7.10 2.14
N ASP A 86 22.03 6.74 3.25
CA ASP A 86 23.40 7.19 3.53
C ASP A 86 24.35 6.64 2.45
N PRO A 87 25.04 7.51 1.70
CA PRO A 87 25.97 7.08 0.66
C PRO A 87 27.17 6.26 1.16
N LYS A 88 27.46 6.32 2.46
CA LYS A 88 28.54 5.52 3.07
C LYS A 88 28.11 4.07 3.25
N GLU A 89 26.84 3.85 3.61
CA GLU A 89 26.29 2.51 3.78
C GLU A 89 25.77 1.93 2.46
N PHE A 90 25.21 2.80 1.60
CA PHE A 90 24.55 2.41 0.34
C PHE A 90 25.12 3.22 -0.85
N PRO A 91 26.41 3.04 -1.21
CA PRO A 91 27.08 3.87 -2.21
C PRO A 91 26.44 3.86 -3.61
N GLN A 92 25.77 2.76 -3.99
CA GLN A 92 25.13 2.64 -5.28
C GLN A 92 23.67 3.14 -5.31
N ALA A 93 23.05 3.50 -4.17
CA ALA A 93 21.63 3.84 -4.09
C ALA A 93 21.23 4.96 -5.06
N LYS A 94 22.03 6.02 -5.16
CA LYS A 94 21.76 7.17 -6.04
C LYS A 94 21.79 6.84 -7.53
N ASN A 95 22.51 5.79 -7.91
CA ASN A 95 22.68 5.36 -9.31
C ASN A 95 21.82 4.15 -9.64
N SER A 96 21.07 3.63 -8.66
CA SER A 96 20.20 2.48 -8.87
C SER A 96 18.98 2.88 -9.70
N ASN A 97 18.55 1.95 -10.54
CA ASN A 97 17.31 2.11 -11.29
C ASN A 97 16.12 1.85 -10.35
N SER A 98 15.36 2.90 -10.07
CA SER A 98 14.21 2.83 -9.16
C SER A 98 13.19 1.75 -9.53
N ARG A 99 13.06 1.41 -10.81
CA ARG A 99 12.12 0.40 -11.30
C ARG A 99 12.47 -1.03 -10.91
N GLU A 100 13.68 -1.27 -10.45
CA GLU A 100 14.10 -2.58 -9.93
C GLU A 100 13.56 -2.86 -8.52
N PHE A 101 13.01 -1.83 -7.84
CA PHE A 101 12.55 -1.93 -6.46
C PHE A 101 11.03 -2.05 -6.29
N PHE A 102 10.26 -2.09 -7.38
CA PHE A 102 8.82 -2.30 -7.30
C PHE A 102 8.26 -3.01 -8.54
N ASP A 103 7.15 -3.69 -8.34
CA ASP A 103 6.38 -4.36 -9.39
C ASP A 103 4.90 -3.97 -9.27
N ASN A 104 4.42 -3.20 -10.22
CA ASN A 104 3.01 -2.79 -10.33
C ASN A 104 2.16 -3.74 -11.17
N SER A 105 2.72 -4.80 -11.73
CA SER A 105 2.01 -5.69 -12.66
C SER A 105 0.74 -6.29 -12.06
N PHE A 106 0.75 -6.63 -10.79
CA PHE A 106 -0.41 -7.17 -10.07
C PHE A 106 -1.54 -6.13 -9.97
N VAL A 107 -1.20 -4.87 -9.68
CA VAL A 107 -2.17 -3.77 -9.59
C VAL A 107 -2.72 -3.42 -10.97
N GLU A 108 -1.86 -3.35 -11.99
CA GLU A 108 -2.26 -3.11 -13.37
C GLU A 108 -3.19 -4.20 -13.89
N ASN A 109 -2.96 -5.45 -13.53
CA ASN A 109 -3.84 -6.57 -13.88
C ASN A 109 -5.20 -6.45 -13.19
N LEU A 110 -5.26 -5.98 -11.94
CA LEU A 110 -6.52 -5.67 -11.26
C LEU A 110 -7.30 -4.56 -11.97
N GLU A 111 -6.61 -3.51 -12.39
CA GLU A 111 -7.22 -2.41 -13.14
C GLU A 111 -7.79 -2.90 -14.50
N LYS A 112 -6.97 -3.63 -15.28
CA LYS A 112 -7.36 -4.20 -16.59
C LYS A 112 -8.54 -5.19 -16.47
N SER A 113 -8.64 -5.93 -15.36
CA SER A 113 -9.75 -6.85 -15.09
C SER A 113 -11.07 -6.15 -14.75
N GLY A 114 -11.06 -4.83 -14.54
CA GLY A 114 -12.21 -4.06 -14.07
C GLY A 114 -12.51 -4.22 -12.58
N PHE A 115 -11.65 -4.93 -11.83
CA PHE A 115 -11.87 -5.20 -10.41
C PHE A 115 -12.06 -3.92 -9.59
N PHE A 116 -11.26 -2.88 -9.83
CA PHE A 116 -11.40 -1.62 -9.11
C PHE A 116 -12.77 -0.96 -9.30
N ALA A 117 -13.35 -1.06 -10.50
CA ALA A 117 -14.71 -0.56 -10.73
C ALA A 117 -15.75 -1.35 -9.91
N THR A 118 -15.60 -2.68 -9.78
CA THR A 118 -16.54 -3.52 -9.03
C THR A 118 -16.57 -3.20 -7.53
N ILE A 119 -15.44 -2.76 -6.97
CA ILE A 119 -15.35 -2.34 -5.56
C ILE A 119 -15.55 -0.84 -5.36
N GLY A 120 -15.78 -0.09 -6.44
CA GLY A 120 -16.08 1.34 -6.41
C GLY A 120 -14.83 2.23 -6.29
N LEU A 121 -13.69 1.75 -6.78
CA LEU A 121 -12.48 2.52 -7.02
C LEU A 121 -12.32 2.96 -8.49
N GLY A 122 -13.31 2.73 -9.31
CA GLY A 122 -13.34 3.22 -10.70
C GLY A 122 -13.29 4.75 -10.74
N ARG A 123 -12.54 5.27 -11.73
CA ARG A 123 -12.50 6.71 -12.05
C ARG A 123 -13.84 7.21 -12.49
#